data_169ded3ab9873197366308827c9c9c2d
#
_entry.id   169ded3ab9873197366308827c9c9c2d
#
_cell.length_a   1.000
_cell.length_b   1.000
_cell.length_c   1.000
_cell.angle_alpha   90.00
_cell.angle_beta   90.00
_cell.angle_gamma   90.00
#
_symmetry.space_group_name_H-M   'P 1'
#
loop_
_entity.id
_entity.type
_entity.pdbx_description
1 polymer ?
#
loop_
_entity_poly.entity_id
_entity_poly.type
_entity_poly.pdbx_seq_one_letter_code
_entity_poly.pdbx_strand_id
1 'polypeptide(L)'
;MPKPSVTLSTLRGFEAAARLASFALAAKELHLSHSAVSHQIKLLEDELGQPLFRRVGRSVVLTDAGNDFSRSVRDILQRLEAGVARLAPYRKPGGVILYTSMAFARGFILGRMGRLCADLPGIDLWLDTSERKVDFKTDEVDILITQTEGVAAHGALDAHLIDDIRVPLAAPGLMARMGGLPRDGAALAGWPLLHDEGRVTWRDWFSLIGAPAAAPISGLNFSDHALMIDAAAAGHGVALGSLIGAEPYLRTGALTALPGPSIPDSAYRIYCDQQTYGDDQVRRVHEWFVRETRMADAS
;
A
#
# COMPACT_ATOMS: atom_id res chain seq x y z
N MET A 1 33.34 -6.40 -11.99
CA MET A 1 32.73 -7.75 -12.05
C MET A 1 31.76 -7.77 -13.23
N PRO A 2 31.74 -8.78 -14.11
CA PRO A 2 30.71 -8.91 -15.13
C PRO A 2 29.34 -8.99 -14.45
N LYS A 3 28.34 -8.33 -15.05
CA LYS A 3 26.96 -8.43 -14.55
C LYS A 3 26.50 -9.89 -14.69
N PRO A 4 25.88 -10.49 -13.66
CA PRO A 4 25.33 -11.82 -13.76
C PRO A 4 24.29 -11.86 -14.90
N SER A 5 24.37 -12.87 -15.77
CA SER A 5 23.44 -13.05 -16.91
C SER A 5 22.19 -13.82 -16.51
N VAL A 6 21.67 -13.54 -15.31
CA VAL A 6 20.45 -14.19 -14.78
C VAL A 6 19.26 -13.94 -15.71
N THR A 7 18.66 -15.01 -16.24
CA THR A 7 17.52 -14.92 -17.15
C THR A 7 16.20 -15.04 -16.41
N LEU A 8 15.12 -14.50 -16.97
CA LEU A 8 13.78 -14.62 -16.40
C LEU A 8 13.32 -16.09 -16.29
N SER A 9 13.71 -16.93 -17.26
CA SER A 9 13.42 -18.36 -17.24
C SER A 9 14.05 -19.04 -16.04
N THR A 10 15.31 -18.69 -15.72
CA THR A 10 16.05 -19.19 -14.58
C THR A 10 15.41 -18.76 -13.26
N LEU A 11 14.95 -17.49 -13.18
CA LEU A 11 14.25 -16.97 -12.00
C LEU A 11 12.90 -17.67 -11.76
N ARG A 12 12.14 -17.94 -12.81
CA ARG A 12 10.89 -18.72 -12.71
C ARG A 12 11.14 -20.15 -12.26
N GLY A 13 12.19 -20.80 -12.79
CA GLY A 13 12.61 -22.14 -12.36
C GLY A 13 12.97 -22.17 -10.89
N PHE A 14 13.73 -21.18 -10.42
CA PHE A 14 14.12 -21.05 -9.02
C PHE A 14 12.90 -20.80 -8.10
N GLU A 15 12.00 -19.87 -8.45
CA GLU A 15 10.80 -19.56 -7.66
C GLU A 15 9.92 -20.78 -7.49
N ALA A 16 9.58 -21.47 -8.60
CA ALA A 16 8.73 -22.65 -8.56
C ALA A 16 9.35 -23.77 -7.71
N ALA A 17 10.67 -23.99 -7.84
CA ALA A 17 11.39 -24.99 -7.04
C ALA A 17 11.44 -24.61 -5.55
N ALA A 18 11.59 -23.33 -5.23
CA ALA A 18 11.59 -22.81 -3.87
C ALA A 18 10.23 -22.97 -3.19
N ARG A 19 9.16 -22.59 -3.88
CA ARG A 19 7.79 -22.66 -3.38
C ARG A 19 7.29 -24.10 -3.20
N LEU A 20 7.61 -24.98 -4.18
CA LEU A 20 7.14 -26.36 -4.17
C LEU A 20 8.08 -27.30 -3.41
N ALA A 21 9.24 -26.83 -2.95
CA ALA A 21 10.30 -27.63 -2.32
C ALA A 21 10.65 -28.91 -3.14
N SER A 22 10.51 -28.86 -4.48
CA SER A 22 10.66 -29.99 -5.37
C SER A 22 10.96 -29.55 -6.79
N PHE A 23 12.09 -30.00 -7.33
CA PHE A 23 12.43 -29.78 -8.74
C PHE A 23 11.50 -30.53 -9.71
N ALA A 24 10.98 -31.66 -9.30
CA ALA A 24 10.04 -32.44 -10.11
C ALA A 24 8.68 -31.74 -10.25
N LEU A 25 8.16 -31.19 -9.15
CA LEU A 25 6.90 -30.43 -9.18
C LEU A 25 7.05 -29.11 -9.94
N ALA A 26 8.19 -28.41 -9.75
CA ALA A 26 8.51 -27.20 -10.51
C ALA A 26 8.59 -27.48 -12.01
N ALA A 27 9.23 -28.58 -12.40
CA ALA A 27 9.29 -29.00 -13.80
C ALA A 27 7.90 -29.25 -14.39
N LYS A 28 7.03 -29.93 -13.63
CA LYS A 28 5.65 -30.19 -14.06
C LYS A 28 4.86 -28.89 -14.24
N GLU A 29 4.98 -27.95 -13.29
CA GLU A 29 4.29 -26.66 -13.34
C GLU A 29 4.75 -25.80 -14.52
N LEU A 30 6.05 -25.81 -14.79
CA LEU A 30 6.64 -25.00 -15.87
C LEU A 30 6.63 -25.69 -17.24
N HIS A 31 6.06 -26.90 -17.34
CA HIS A 31 6.07 -27.73 -18.55
C HIS A 31 7.50 -28.01 -19.09
N LEU A 32 8.43 -28.21 -18.17
CA LEU A 32 9.83 -28.52 -18.47
C LEU A 32 10.18 -29.96 -18.02
N SER A 33 11.34 -30.46 -18.45
CA SER A 33 11.89 -31.69 -17.89
C SER A 33 12.57 -31.43 -16.53
N HIS A 34 12.60 -32.43 -15.65
CA HIS A 34 13.32 -32.34 -14.37
C HIS A 34 14.79 -31.97 -14.55
N SER A 35 15.45 -32.50 -15.59
CA SER A 35 16.84 -32.19 -15.94
C SER A 35 17.02 -30.71 -16.34
N ALA A 36 16.04 -30.14 -17.07
CA ALA A 36 16.09 -28.73 -17.48
C ALA A 36 16.02 -27.78 -16.26
N VAL A 37 15.08 -28.02 -15.34
CA VAL A 37 14.96 -27.21 -14.11
C VAL A 37 16.22 -27.37 -13.24
N SER A 38 16.70 -28.62 -13.05
CA SER A 38 17.93 -28.87 -12.28
C SER A 38 19.15 -28.18 -12.87
N HIS A 39 19.28 -28.17 -14.21
CA HIS A 39 20.34 -27.48 -14.92
C HIS A 39 20.25 -25.97 -14.78
N GLN A 40 19.04 -25.39 -14.93
CA GLN A 40 18.82 -23.95 -14.75
C GLN A 40 19.21 -23.50 -13.34
N ILE A 41 18.83 -24.26 -12.31
CA ILE A 41 19.18 -23.94 -10.92
C ILE A 41 20.68 -24.02 -10.70
N LYS A 42 21.34 -25.07 -11.24
CA LYS A 42 22.79 -25.20 -11.15
C LYS A 42 23.52 -24.04 -11.81
N LEU A 43 23.10 -23.64 -13.01
CA LEU A 43 23.67 -22.45 -13.69
C LEU A 43 23.50 -21.18 -12.85
N LEU A 44 22.34 -21.02 -12.21
CA LEU A 44 22.07 -19.87 -11.33
C LEU A 44 23.01 -19.87 -10.11
N GLU A 45 23.18 -21.02 -9.46
CA GLU A 45 24.07 -21.19 -8.30
C GLU A 45 25.53 -20.94 -8.69
N ASP A 46 25.96 -21.48 -9.84
CA ASP A 46 27.32 -21.29 -10.38
C ASP A 46 27.59 -19.81 -10.69
N GLU A 47 26.60 -19.09 -11.24
CA GLU A 47 26.72 -17.68 -11.59
C GLU A 47 26.70 -16.75 -10.37
N LEU A 48 25.90 -17.08 -9.36
CA LEU A 48 25.84 -16.33 -8.11
C LEU A 48 26.98 -16.70 -7.14
N GLY A 49 27.69 -17.80 -7.42
CA GLY A 49 28.77 -18.32 -6.57
C GLY A 49 28.29 -18.80 -5.20
N GLN A 50 27.00 -19.12 -5.05
CA GLN A 50 26.38 -19.53 -3.81
C GLN A 50 25.37 -20.65 -4.04
N PRO A 51 25.36 -21.72 -3.23
CA PRO A 51 24.29 -22.70 -3.26
C PRO A 51 22.98 -22.10 -2.71
N LEU A 52 21.93 -22.18 -3.49
CA LEU A 52 20.59 -21.69 -3.10
C LEU A 52 19.72 -22.81 -2.53
N PHE A 53 20.03 -24.06 -2.87
CA PHE A 53 19.33 -25.24 -2.36
C PHE A 53 20.28 -26.22 -1.66
N ARG A 54 19.72 -26.94 -0.69
CA ARG A 54 20.37 -28.14 -0.09
C ARG A 54 19.42 -29.30 -0.09
N ARG A 55 19.94 -30.50 -0.20
CA ARG A 55 19.15 -31.74 -0.13
C ARG A 55 18.90 -32.14 1.32
N VAL A 56 17.67 -32.49 1.63
CA VAL A 56 17.26 -33.08 2.91
C VAL A 56 16.45 -34.34 2.60
N GLY A 57 17.12 -35.49 2.66
CA GLY A 57 16.51 -36.75 2.23
C GLY A 57 16.14 -36.76 0.76
N ARG A 58 14.84 -36.91 0.46
CA ARG A 58 14.29 -36.87 -0.91
C ARG A 58 13.80 -35.49 -1.34
N SER A 59 13.81 -34.49 -0.45
CA SER A 59 13.36 -33.14 -0.70
C SER A 59 14.52 -32.17 -0.89
N VAL A 60 14.23 -31.03 -1.50
CA VAL A 60 15.14 -29.89 -1.58
C VAL A 60 14.58 -28.76 -0.72
N VAL A 61 15.45 -28.08 0.02
CA VAL A 61 15.10 -26.92 0.83
C VAL A 61 16.06 -25.78 0.52
N LEU A 62 15.60 -24.55 0.70
CA LEU A 62 16.44 -23.38 0.51
C LEU A 62 17.55 -23.32 1.55
N THR A 63 18.71 -22.80 1.17
CA THR A 63 19.75 -22.31 2.08
C THR A 63 19.35 -20.93 2.61
N ASP A 64 20.11 -20.34 3.54
CA ASP A 64 19.89 -18.98 4.00
C ASP A 64 20.03 -17.98 2.85
N ALA A 65 21.04 -18.16 1.98
CA ALA A 65 21.21 -17.39 0.75
C ALA A 65 20.01 -17.56 -0.20
N GLY A 66 19.53 -18.81 -0.35
CA GLY A 66 18.34 -19.12 -1.14
C GLY A 66 17.07 -18.47 -0.60
N ASN A 67 16.89 -18.43 0.72
CA ASN A 67 15.76 -17.76 1.35
C ASN A 67 15.76 -16.24 1.11
N ASP A 68 16.92 -15.62 1.24
CA ASP A 68 17.07 -14.19 0.98
C ASP A 68 16.82 -13.86 -0.50
N PHE A 69 17.46 -14.59 -1.39
CA PHE A 69 17.28 -14.44 -2.83
C PHE A 69 15.83 -14.71 -3.29
N SER A 70 15.14 -15.68 -2.66
CA SER A 70 13.74 -16.00 -2.95
C SER A 70 12.78 -14.83 -2.70
N ARG A 71 13.05 -13.98 -1.70
CA ARG A 71 12.25 -12.76 -1.48
C ARG A 71 12.40 -11.81 -2.67
N SER A 72 13.63 -11.52 -3.04
CA SER A 72 13.93 -10.63 -4.18
C SER A 72 13.36 -11.14 -5.50
N VAL A 73 13.45 -12.45 -5.76
CA VAL A 73 12.92 -13.07 -6.98
C VAL A 73 11.39 -12.97 -7.02
N ARG A 74 10.69 -13.22 -5.92
CA ARG A 74 9.24 -13.06 -5.86
C ARG A 74 8.81 -11.64 -6.15
N ASP A 75 9.48 -10.66 -5.58
CA ASP A 75 9.19 -9.25 -5.83
C ASP A 75 9.38 -8.88 -7.32
N ILE A 76 10.47 -9.36 -7.95
CA ILE A 76 10.72 -9.14 -9.37
C ILE A 76 9.61 -9.75 -10.23
N LEU A 77 9.23 -11.01 -9.96
CA LEU A 77 8.20 -11.70 -10.74
C LEU A 77 6.82 -11.05 -10.55
N GLN A 78 6.46 -10.65 -9.34
CA GLN A 78 5.22 -9.93 -9.06
C GLN A 78 5.19 -8.58 -9.80
N ARG A 79 6.30 -7.84 -9.81
CA ARG A 79 6.40 -6.57 -10.58
C ARG A 79 6.25 -6.79 -12.07
N LEU A 80 6.84 -7.86 -12.60
CA LEU A 80 6.68 -8.22 -14.00
C LEU A 80 5.23 -8.58 -14.33
N GLU A 81 4.58 -9.41 -13.52
CA GLU A 81 3.18 -9.79 -13.68
C GLU A 81 2.25 -8.57 -13.59
N ALA A 82 2.49 -7.70 -12.62
CA ALA A 82 1.78 -6.43 -12.51
C ALA A 82 2.02 -5.54 -13.76
N GLY A 83 3.24 -5.51 -14.30
CA GLY A 83 3.55 -4.82 -15.55
C GLY A 83 2.77 -5.38 -16.74
N VAL A 84 2.74 -6.70 -16.90
CA VAL A 84 1.97 -7.37 -17.96
C VAL A 84 0.46 -7.13 -17.78
N ALA A 85 -0.05 -7.17 -16.55
CA ALA A 85 -1.46 -6.89 -16.26
C ALA A 85 -1.83 -5.44 -16.62
N ARG A 86 -0.93 -4.50 -16.39
CA ARG A 86 -1.10 -3.09 -16.79
C ARG A 86 -1.14 -2.86 -18.30
N LEU A 87 -0.68 -3.80 -19.12
CA LEU A 87 -0.84 -3.72 -20.57
C LEU A 87 -2.29 -3.98 -21.03
N ALA A 88 -3.15 -4.49 -20.17
CA ALA A 88 -4.55 -4.74 -20.49
C ALA A 88 -5.34 -3.46 -20.82
N PRO A 89 -5.20 -2.32 -20.11
CA PRO A 89 -5.83 -1.04 -20.45
C PRO A 89 -5.37 -0.45 -21.79
N TYR A 90 -4.09 -0.67 -22.19
CA TYR A 90 -3.56 -0.20 -23.49
C TYR A 90 -4.21 -0.86 -24.70
N ARG A 91 -4.97 -1.92 -24.51
CA ARG A 91 -5.83 -2.50 -25.54
C ARG A 91 -7.08 -1.67 -25.81
N LYS A 92 -7.38 -0.68 -24.97
CA LYS A 92 -8.46 0.30 -25.12
C LYS A 92 -7.87 1.70 -25.07
N PRO A 93 -7.81 2.43 -26.20
CA PRO A 93 -7.40 3.85 -26.19
C PRO A 93 -8.33 4.64 -25.26
N GLY A 94 -7.76 5.36 -24.29
CA GLY A 94 -8.50 6.35 -23.49
C GLY A 94 -8.78 5.99 -22.03
N GLY A 95 -8.12 4.99 -21.44
CA GLY A 95 -8.19 4.75 -19.98
C GLY A 95 -7.25 5.68 -19.19
N VAL A 96 -7.66 6.10 -18.01
CA VAL A 96 -6.84 6.87 -17.06
C VAL A 96 -6.38 5.98 -15.92
N ILE A 97 -5.07 5.94 -15.65
CA ILE A 97 -4.49 5.15 -14.57
C ILE A 97 -4.21 6.08 -13.39
N LEU A 98 -4.96 5.89 -12.31
CA LEU A 98 -4.83 6.62 -11.06
C LEU A 98 -4.22 5.73 -9.98
N TYR A 99 -3.10 6.18 -9.43
CA TYR A 99 -2.48 5.57 -8.25
C TYR A 99 -2.76 6.38 -6.99
N THR A 100 -3.07 5.68 -5.89
CA THR A 100 -3.24 6.33 -4.57
C THR A 100 -3.01 5.33 -3.43
N SER A 101 -3.04 5.81 -2.18
CA SER A 101 -3.06 4.94 -1.01
C SER A 101 -4.44 4.27 -0.84
N MET A 102 -4.46 3.10 -0.21
CA MET A 102 -5.71 2.41 0.13
C MET A 102 -6.59 3.29 1.04
N ALA A 103 -6.00 4.05 1.97
CA ALA A 103 -6.72 4.93 2.87
C ALA A 103 -7.49 6.03 2.10
N PHE A 104 -6.85 6.67 1.14
CA PHE A 104 -7.51 7.70 0.31
C PHE A 104 -8.55 7.10 -0.63
N ALA A 105 -8.25 5.97 -1.24
CA ALA A 105 -9.21 5.28 -2.12
C ALA A 105 -10.50 4.95 -1.37
N ARG A 106 -10.40 4.32 -0.19
CA ARG A 106 -11.56 3.92 0.62
C ARG A 106 -12.26 5.10 1.29
N GLY A 107 -11.48 6.02 1.85
CA GLY A 107 -12.00 7.15 2.62
C GLY A 107 -12.60 8.23 1.74
N PHE A 108 -11.97 8.56 0.63
CA PHE A 108 -12.39 9.68 -0.20
C PHE A 108 -13.04 9.26 -1.52
N ILE A 109 -12.36 8.39 -2.31
CA ILE A 109 -12.79 8.11 -3.69
C ILE A 109 -14.07 7.28 -3.73
N LEU A 110 -14.13 6.15 -3.00
CA LEU A 110 -15.26 5.22 -3.10
C LEU A 110 -16.60 5.88 -2.74
N GLY A 111 -16.62 6.74 -1.72
CA GLY A 111 -17.83 7.46 -1.33
C GLY A 111 -18.34 8.46 -2.41
N ARG A 112 -17.47 8.85 -3.33
CA ARG A 112 -17.71 9.85 -4.38
C ARG A 112 -17.74 9.26 -5.80
N MET A 113 -17.58 7.93 -5.92
CA MET A 113 -17.50 7.22 -7.21
C MET A 113 -18.75 7.46 -8.07
N GLY A 114 -19.94 7.46 -7.46
CA GLY A 114 -21.18 7.74 -8.19
C GLY A 114 -21.21 9.13 -8.81
N ARG A 115 -20.68 10.15 -8.11
CA ARG A 115 -20.56 11.52 -8.61
C ARG A 115 -19.52 11.61 -9.71
N LEU A 116 -18.35 10.94 -9.53
CA LEU A 116 -17.33 10.88 -10.56
C LEU A 116 -17.88 10.30 -11.87
N CYS A 117 -18.59 9.19 -11.82
CA CYS A 117 -19.20 8.58 -13.01
C CYS A 117 -20.26 9.46 -13.65
N ALA A 118 -21.03 10.23 -12.86
CA ALA A 118 -22.04 11.15 -13.38
C ALA A 118 -21.41 12.39 -14.04
N ASP A 119 -20.36 12.96 -13.44
CA ASP A 119 -19.66 14.14 -13.93
C ASP A 119 -18.76 13.85 -15.14
N LEU A 120 -18.23 12.62 -15.21
CA LEU A 120 -17.32 12.17 -16.25
C LEU A 120 -17.86 10.92 -17.00
N PRO A 121 -18.97 11.06 -17.73
CA PRO A 121 -19.57 9.96 -18.44
C PRO A 121 -18.60 9.38 -19.49
N GLY A 122 -18.49 8.05 -19.53
CA GLY A 122 -17.63 7.35 -20.48
C GLY A 122 -16.15 7.32 -20.12
N ILE A 123 -15.77 7.82 -18.91
CA ILE A 123 -14.39 7.67 -18.42
C ILE A 123 -14.09 6.21 -18.15
N ASP A 124 -12.95 5.72 -18.62
CA ASP A 124 -12.38 4.43 -18.25
C ASP A 124 -11.26 4.69 -17.23
N LEU A 125 -11.55 4.48 -15.94
CA LEU A 125 -10.64 4.78 -14.83
C LEU A 125 -10.13 3.48 -14.19
N TRP A 126 -8.83 3.29 -14.23
CA TRP A 126 -8.14 2.24 -13.50
C TRP A 126 -7.61 2.82 -12.19
N LEU A 127 -8.17 2.36 -11.08
CA LEU A 127 -7.74 2.75 -9.73
C LEU A 127 -6.81 1.67 -9.18
N ASP A 128 -5.54 2.01 -9.01
CA ASP A 128 -4.54 1.15 -8.37
C ASP A 128 -4.17 1.72 -6.98
N THR A 129 -4.05 0.83 -6.00
CA THR A 129 -3.71 1.22 -4.63
C THR A 129 -2.38 0.61 -4.23
N SER A 130 -1.40 1.47 -3.98
CA SER A 130 -0.04 1.06 -3.62
C SER A 130 0.64 2.11 -2.76
N GLU A 131 1.38 1.66 -1.74
CA GLU A 131 2.27 2.50 -0.92
C GLU A 131 3.67 2.67 -1.54
N ARG A 132 3.92 2.07 -2.71
CA ARG A 132 5.22 2.16 -3.38
C ARG A 132 5.47 3.58 -3.93
N LYS A 133 6.75 3.96 -3.98
CA LYS A 133 7.15 5.16 -4.72
C LYS A 133 6.88 4.96 -6.21
N VAL A 134 6.18 5.92 -6.79
CA VAL A 134 5.87 5.99 -8.22
C VAL A 134 6.89 6.89 -8.91
N ASP A 135 7.41 6.42 -10.05
CA ASP A 135 8.22 7.22 -10.97
C ASP A 135 7.48 7.30 -12.31
N PHE A 136 6.96 8.47 -12.66
CA PHE A 136 6.23 8.70 -13.90
C PHE A 136 7.01 8.37 -15.18
N LYS A 137 8.35 8.25 -15.12
CA LYS A 137 9.18 7.88 -16.29
C LYS A 137 9.20 6.37 -16.55
N THR A 138 9.02 5.57 -15.50
CA THR A 138 9.16 4.12 -15.58
C THR A 138 7.88 3.39 -15.23
N ASP A 139 6.99 4.05 -14.52
CA ASP A 139 5.69 3.51 -14.13
C ASP A 139 4.61 4.10 -15.04
N GLU A 140 3.71 3.24 -15.48
CA GLU A 140 2.56 3.63 -16.26
C GLU A 140 1.47 4.18 -15.35
N VAL A 141 1.59 5.47 -15.01
CA VAL A 141 0.69 6.19 -14.11
C VAL A 141 0.41 7.56 -14.74
N ASP A 142 -0.86 7.88 -14.90
CA ASP A 142 -1.27 9.20 -15.40
C ASP A 142 -1.43 10.19 -14.24
N ILE A 143 -2.02 9.72 -13.13
CA ILE A 143 -2.31 10.51 -11.95
C ILE A 143 -1.85 9.77 -10.70
N LEU A 144 -1.13 10.45 -9.83
CA LEU A 144 -0.76 9.98 -8.50
C LEU A 144 -1.37 10.89 -7.43
N ILE A 145 -2.10 10.32 -6.47
CA ILE A 145 -2.55 11.02 -5.27
C ILE A 145 -1.86 10.40 -4.05
N THR A 146 -1.07 11.19 -3.34
CA THR A 146 -0.27 10.70 -2.20
C THR A 146 -0.01 11.78 -1.17
N GLN A 147 0.30 11.35 0.06
CA GLN A 147 0.80 12.18 1.16
C GLN A 147 2.34 12.28 1.16
N THR A 148 3.04 11.60 0.26
CA THR A 148 4.49 11.59 0.22
C THR A 148 5.00 12.89 -0.38
N GLU A 149 5.71 13.70 0.41
CA GLU A 149 6.45 14.85 -0.08
C GLU A 149 7.64 14.41 -0.95
N GLY A 150 7.95 15.22 -1.95
CA GLY A 150 9.14 14.99 -2.79
C GLY A 150 9.02 13.81 -3.74
N VAL A 151 7.83 13.52 -4.25
CA VAL A 151 7.69 12.82 -5.52
C VAL A 151 8.34 13.73 -6.55
N ALA A 152 9.67 13.59 -6.70
CA ALA A 152 10.48 14.37 -7.63
C ALA A 152 10.24 13.86 -9.05
N ALA A 153 9.04 14.02 -9.53
CA ALA A 153 8.76 13.98 -10.94
C ALA A 153 9.24 15.33 -11.51
N HIS A 154 10.47 15.38 -11.98
CA HIS A 154 10.92 16.50 -12.78
C HIS A 154 9.92 16.71 -13.93
N GLY A 155 9.11 17.77 -13.84
CA GLY A 155 8.11 18.11 -14.84
C GLY A 155 6.68 17.62 -14.55
N ALA A 156 6.38 17.04 -13.38
CA ALA A 156 4.99 16.75 -13.01
C ALA A 156 4.26 18.03 -12.58
N LEU A 157 3.01 18.13 -12.98
CA LEU A 157 2.07 19.08 -12.38
C LEU A 157 1.76 18.62 -10.98
N ASP A 158 1.77 19.53 -10.02
CA ASP A 158 1.57 19.29 -8.61
C ASP A 158 0.52 20.24 -8.06
N ALA A 159 -0.50 19.71 -7.40
CA ALA A 159 -1.51 20.51 -6.72
C ALA A 159 -1.85 19.93 -5.34
N HIS A 160 -2.05 20.81 -4.37
CA HIS A 160 -2.62 20.46 -3.07
C HIS A 160 -4.07 20.01 -3.26
N LEU A 161 -4.45 18.93 -2.63
CA LEU A 161 -5.83 18.44 -2.63
C LEU A 161 -6.53 18.74 -1.32
N ILE A 162 -6.06 18.16 -0.21
CA ILE A 162 -6.73 18.23 1.08
C ILE A 162 -5.75 17.94 2.22
N ASP A 163 -5.85 18.71 3.29
CA ASP A 163 -5.13 18.46 4.53
C ASP A 163 -5.71 17.25 5.27
N ASP A 164 -4.87 16.51 5.94
CA ASP A 164 -5.30 15.39 6.76
C ASP A 164 -4.81 15.56 8.20
N ILE A 165 -5.58 15.03 9.12
CA ILE A 165 -5.26 15.00 10.54
C ILE A 165 -5.51 13.61 11.11
N ARG A 166 -4.74 13.23 12.11
CA ARG A 166 -4.95 12.01 12.86
C ARG A 166 -5.57 12.30 14.21
N VAL A 167 -6.54 11.47 14.57
CA VAL A 167 -7.24 11.50 15.86
C VAL A 167 -7.37 10.08 16.42
N PRO A 168 -7.48 9.92 17.74
CA PRO A 168 -7.83 8.63 18.33
C PRO A 168 -9.23 8.19 17.89
N LEU A 169 -9.34 6.96 17.36
CA LEU A 169 -10.57 6.37 16.84
C LEU A 169 -10.83 5.03 17.50
N ALA A 170 -12.06 4.78 17.92
CA ALA A 170 -12.46 3.50 18.49
C ALA A 170 -13.88 3.12 18.07
N ALA A 171 -14.13 1.81 17.98
CA ALA A 171 -15.48 1.28 17.81
C ALA A 171 -16.31 1.42 19.09
N PRO A 172 -17.63 1.68 18.99
CA PRO A 172 -18.54 1.73 20.16
C PRO A 172 -18.48 0.47 21.03
N GLY A 173 -18.31 -0.70 20.41
CA GLY A 173 -18.16 -1.95 21.16
C GLY A 173 -16.90 -2.02 22.02
N LEU A 174 -15.78 -1.43 21.58
CA LEU A 174 -14.59 -1.31 22.42
C LEU A 174 -14.85 -0.34 23.58
N MET A 175 -15.41 0.83 23.29
CA MET A 175 -15.74 1.80 24.33
C MET A 175 -16.62 1.19 25.44
N ALA A 176 -17.65 0.42 25.07
CA ALA A 176 -18.50 -0.26 26.04
C ALA A 176 -17.71 -1.24 26.92
N ARG A 177 -16.76 -2.01 26.35
CA ARG A 177 -15.90 -2.92 27.13
C ARG A 177 -14.95 -2.20 28.06
N MET A 178 -14.53 -0.98 27.69
CA MET A 178 -13.60 -0.15 28.48
C MET A 178 -14.30 0.75 29.50
N GLY A 179 -15.61 0.61 29.68
CA GLY A 179 -16.40 1.36 30.68
C GLY A 179 -16.99 2.67 30.15
N GLY A 180 -17.05 2.86 28.84
CA GLY A 180 -17.64 4.03 28.18
C GLY A 180 -16.64 4.93 27.49
N LEU A 181 -17.06 6.16 27.19
CA LEU A 181 -16.19 7.17 26.59
C LEU A 181 -15.06 7.53 27.57
N PRO A 182 -13.78 7.58 27.14
CA PRO A 182 -12.70 7.97 28.02
C PRO A 182 -12.89 9.42 28.48
N ARG A 183 -12.55 9.68 29.76
CA ARG A 183 -12.71 11.00 30.37
C ARG A 183 -11.86 12.08 29.66
N ASP A 184 -10.67 11.68 29.25
CA ASP A 184 -9.68 12.52 28.57
C ASP A 184 -8.71 11.63 27.76
N GLY A 185 -7.80 12.26 27.00
CA GLY A 185 -6.81 11.55 26.21
C GLY A 185 -5.81 10.73 27.05
N ALA A 186 -5.51 11.12 28.28
CA ALA A 186 -4.56 10.40 29.13
C ALA A 186 -5.09 9.00 29.50
N ALA A 187 -6.39 8.84 29.61
CA ALA A 187 -7.02 7.55 29.89
C ALA A 187 -6.73 6.49 28.80
N LEU A 188 -6.40 6.91 27.58
CA LEU A 188 -6.08 6.01 26.47
C LEU A 188 -4.79 5.22 26.70
N ALA A 189 -3.90 5.66 27.61
CA ALA A 189 -2.70 4.91 27.97
C ALA A 189 -2.99 3.49 28.51
N GLY A 190 -4.19 3.27 29.06
CA GLY A 190 -4.65 1.97 29.55
C GLY A 190 -5.49 1.16 28.56
N TRP A 191 -5.67 1.66 27.34
CA TRP A 191 -6.46 1.00 26.30
C TRP A 191 -5.57 0.21 25.33
N PRO A 192 -6.10 -0.84 24.66
CA PRO A 192 -5.36 -1.51 23.59
C PRO A 192 -5.13 -0.53 22.43
N LEU A 193 -3.87 -0.25 22.13
CA LEU A 193 -3.49 0.67 21.05
C LEU A 193 -3.10 -0.11 19.80
N LEU A 194 -3.46 0.43 18.64
CA LEU A 194 -3.06 -0.07 17.33
C LEU A 194 -2.01 0.87 16.74
N HIS A 195 -1.02 0.30 16.06
CA HIS A 195 0.14 1.02 15.54
C HIS A 195 0.27 0.77 14.05
N ASP A 196 0.73 1.76 13.32
CA ASP A 196 1.22 1.65 11.95
C ASP A 196 2.68 2.12 11.83
N GLU A 197 3.25 1.95 10.66
CA GLU A 197 4.60 2.46 10.33
C GLU A 197 4.59 3.95 9.96
N GLY A 198 3.49 4.65 10.21
CA GLY A 198 3.29 6.05 9.86
C GLY A 198 4.25 7.01 10.59
N ARG A 199 4.36 8.24 10.06
CA ARG A 199 5.20 9.31 10.63
C ARG A 199 4.70 9.80 11.99
N VAL A 200 3.39 9.74 12.22
CA VAL A 200 2.72 10.18 13.45
C VAL A 200 2.47 8.98 14.34
N THR A 201 3.02 8.99 15.54
CA THR A 201 2.96 7.86 16.47
C THR A 201 2.14 8.19 17.71
N TRP A 202 1.73 7.18 18.45
CA TRP A 202 1.12 7.36 19.78
C TRP A 202 2.06 8.10 20.76
N ARG A 203 3.38 7.96 20.61
CA ARG A 203 4.35 8.70 21.41
C ARG A 203 4.23 10.19 21.17
N ASP A 204 4.11 10.59 19.89
CA ASP A 204 3.95 12.00 19.53
C ASP A 204 2.64 12.54 20.08
N TRP A 205 1.56 11.75 19.95
CA TRP A 205 0.24 12.13 20.44
C TRP A 205 0.21 12.31 21.96
N PHE A 206 0.75 11.35 22.74
CA PHE A 206 0.82 11.47 24.20
C PHE A 206 1.71 12.62 24.65
N SER A 207 2.76 12.96 23.90
CA SER A 207 3.60 14.12 24.18
C SER A 207 2.83 15.43 24.08
N LEU A 208 1.90 15.57 23.14
CA LEU A 208 1.05 16.77 23.01
C LEU A 208 0.16 17.03 24.23
N ILE A 209 -0.31 15.99 24.88
CA ILE A 209 -1.15 16.13 26.09
C ILE A 209 -0.35 16.14 27.39
N GLY A 210 0.99 16.18 27.29
CA GLY A 210 1.86 16.17 28.47
C GLY A 210 1.79 14.86 29.28
N ALA A 211 1.22 13.80 28.73
CA ALA A 211 1.20 12.49 29.37
C ALA A 211 2.59 11.85 29.16
N PRO A 212 3.30 11.46 30.23
CA PRO A 212 4.55 10.75 30.06
C PRO A 212 4.26 9.42 29.35
N ALA A 213 5.15 9.04 28.42
CA ALA A 213 5.16 7.69 27.85
C ALA A 213 5.54 6.71 29.00
N ALA A 214 4.60 6.43 29.88
CA ALA A 214 4.83 5.73 31.14
C ALA A 214 4.94 4.19 30.96
N ALA A 215 4.73 3.69 29.75
CA ALA A 215 4.92 2.26 29.43
C ALA A 215 5.46 2.12 28.02
N PRO A 216 6.16 1.02 27.69
CA PRO A 216 6.39 0.68 26.29
C PRO A 216 5.01 0.63 25.63
N ILE A 217 4.79 1.52 24.66
CA ILE A 217 3.56 1.55 23.88
C ILE A 217 3.60 0.27 23.05
N SER A 218 2.96 -0.79 23.57
CA SER A 218 2.87 -2.11 22.93
C SER A 218 1.46 -2.29 22.38
N GLY A 219 1.35 -2.98 21.27
CA GLY A 219 0.06 -3.26 20.66
C GLY A 219 0.21 -4.04 19.36
N LEU A 220 -0.87 -4.15 18.60
CA LEU A 220 -0.84 -4.74 17.27
C LEU A 220 -0.26 -3.72 16.28
N ASN A 221 0.67 -4.18 15.45
CA ASN A 221 1.35 -3.36 14.45
C ASN A 221 0.87 -3.74 13.05
N PHE A 222 0.64 -2.74 12.22
CA PHE A 222 0.14 -2.88 10.86
C PHE A 222 1.09 -2.16 9.90
N SER A 223 1.40 -2.79 8.78
CA SER A 223 2.15 -2.16 7.68
C SER A 223 1.27 -1.27 6.80
N ASP A 224 -0.05 -1.39 6.91
CA ASP A 224 -1.04 -0.65 6.13
C ASP A 224 -1.99 0.11 7.06
N HIS A 225 -2.11 1.42 6.83
CA HIS A 225 -2.93 2.32 7.65
C HIS A 225 -4.43 2.01 7.55
N ALA A 226 -4.92 1.65 6.35
CA ALA A 226 -6.32 1.31 6.16
C ALA A 226 -6.69 0.03 6.91
N LEU A 227 -5.80 -0.97 6.91
CA LEU A 227 -6.00 -2.19 7.69
C LEU A 227 -6.01 -1.92 9.19
N MET A 228 -5.21 -0.97 9.70
CA MET A 228 -5.27 -0.54 11.11
C MET A 228 -6.62 0.09 11.43
N ILE A 229 -7.17 0.93 10.55
CA ILE A 229 -8.52 1.52 10.71
C ILE A 229 -9.59 0.41 10.71
N ASP A 230 -9.48 -0.60 9.84
CA ASP A 230 -10.37 -1.77 9.83
C ASP A 230 -10.35 -2.51 11.17
N ALA A 231 -9.16 -2.74 11.71
CA ALA A 231 -8.98 -3.40 12.99
C ALA A 231 -9.61 -2.59 14.13
N ALA A 232 -9.51 -1.26 14.10
CA ALA A 232 -10.18 -0.38 15.06
C ALA A 232 -11.70 -0.48 14.93
N ALA A 233 -12.25 -0.46 13.70
CA ALA A 233 -13.68 -0.61 13.45
C ALA A 233 -14.22 -1.98 13.89
N ALA A 234 -13.40 -3.03 13.80
CA ALA A 234 -13.69 -4.35 14.34
C ALA A 234 -13.58 -4.42 15.89
N GLY A 235 -13.15 -3.35 16.55
CA GLY A 235 -13.09 -3.24 18.01
C GLY A 235 -11.84 -3.89 18.64
N HIS A 236 -10.77 -4.08 17.88
CA HIS A 236 -9.53 -4.70 18.39
C HIS A 236 -8.64 -3.72 19.16
N GLY A 237 -8.85 -2.40 19.02
CA GLY A 237 -8.08 -1.39 19.73
C GLY A 237 -8.44 0.02 19.27
N VAL A 238 -7.70 0.99 19.80
CA VAL A 238 -7.78 2.40 19.39
C VAL A 238 -6.74 2.66 18.32
N ALA A 239 -7.16 3.18 17.20
CA ALA A 239 -6.25 3.64 16.15
C ALA A 239 -6.00 5.15 16.27
N LEU A 240 -4.76 5.58 16.04
CA LEU A 240 -4.47 6.99 15.73
C LEU A 240 -4.66 7.17 14.22
N GLY A 241 -5.91 7.35 13.82
CA GLY A 241 -6.36 7.23 12.44
C GLY A 241 -6.54 8.56 11.73
N SER A 242 -6.25 8.55 10.42
CA SER A 242 -6.56 9.61 9.47
C SER A 242 -8.07 9.86 9.43
N LEU A 243 -8.49 11.11 9.48
CA LEU A 243 -9.92 11.44 9.33
C LEU A 243 -10.41 11.13 7.91
N ILE A 244 -9.58 11.37 6.90
CA ILE A 244 -9.93 11.03 5.51
C ILE A 244 -10.10 9.53 5.37
N GLY A 245 -9.13 8.73 5.83
CA GLY A 245 -9.20 7.27 5.74
C GLY A 245 -10.34 6.65 6.55
N ALA A 246 -10.73 7.28 7.66
CA ALA A 246 -11.80 6.82 8.55
C ALA A 246 -13.19 7.36 8.20
N GLU A 247 -13.32 8.28 7.24
CA GLU A 247 -14.60 8.95 6.90
C GLU A 247 -15.79 7.97 6.77
N PRO A 248 -15.70 6.85 6.04
CA PRO A 248 -16.82 5.93 5.89
C PRO A 248 -17.28 5.31 7.23
N TYR A 249 -16.35 5.04 8.13
CA TYR A 249 -16.63 4.47 9.45
C TYR A 249 -17.19 5.50 10.42
N LEU A 250 -16.71 6.74 10.36
CA LEU A 250 -17.26 7.85 11.16
C LEU A 250 -18.69 8.17 10.73
N ARG A 251 -18.95 8.25 9.43
CA ARG A 251 -20.28 8.50 8.87
C ARG A 251 -21.30 7.44 9.23
N THR A 252 -20.88 6.17 9.32
CA THR A 252 -21.77 5.04 9.70
C THR A 252 -21.86 4.82 11.20
N GLY A 253 -21.03 5.51 12.00
CA GLY A 253 -20.94 5.29 13.45
C GLY A 253 -20.17 4.01 13.82
N ALA A 254 -19.53 3.33 12.89
CA ALA A 254 -18.67 2.17 13.18
C ALA A 254 -17.39 2.57 13.94
N LEU A 255 -16.94 3.80 13.76
CA LEU A 255 -15.90 4.43 14.55
C LEU A 255 -16.42 5.76 15.14
N THR A 256 -15.85 6.13 16.28
CA THR A 256 -16.07 7.40 16.96
C THR A 256 -14.70 8.01 17.28
N ALA A 257 -14.56 9.32 17.06
CA ALA A 257 -13.40 10.06 17.51
C ALA A 257 -13.43 10.20 19.04
N LEU A 258 -12.33 9.87 19.69
CA LEU A 258 -12.18 9.95 21.14
C LEU A 258 -11.63 11.32 21.56
N PRO A 259 -11.81 11.72 22.84
CA PRO A 259 -11.28 12.98 23.35
C PRO A 259 -9.75 13.06 23.24
N GLY A 260 -9.26 14.21 22.79
CA GLY A 260 -7.85 14.53 22.69
C GLY A 260 -7.55 15.46 21.52
N PRO A 261 -6.32 15.93 21.38
CA PRO A 261 -5.93 16.77 20.27
C PRO A 261 -5.88 15.97 18.96
N SER A 262 -6.06 16.66 17.85
CA SER A 262 -5.66 16.17 16.54
C SER A 262 -4.18 16.42 16.30
N ILE A 263 -3.52 15.57 15.53
CA ILE A 263 -2.17 15.79 15.03
C ILE A 263 -2.26 16.00 13.52
N PRO A 264 -1.65 17.07 12.98
CA PRO A 264 -1.53 17.21 11.54
C PRO A 264 -0.78 16.02 10.92
N ASP A 265 -1.32 15.46 9.85
CA ASP A 265 -0.62 14.54 8.98
C ASP A 265 -0.21 15.25 7.69
N SER A 266 0.52 14.58 6.82
CA SER A 266 0.86 15.14 5.52
C SER A 266 -0.40 15.34 4.67
N ALA A 267 -0.49 16.47 3.98
CA ALA A 267 -1.58 16.73 3.06
C ALA A 267 -1.57 15.75 1.87
N TYR A 268 -2.72 15.40 1.37
CA TYR A 268 -2.82 14.73 0.08
C TYR A 268 -2.58 15.72 -1.05
N ARG A 269 -1.74 15.32 -1.98
CA ARG A 269 -1.39 16.07 -3.18
C ARG A 269 -1.66 15.23 -4.41
N ILE A 270 -2.01 15.86 -5.52
CA ILE A 270 -2.18 15.22 -6.82
C ILE A 270 -1.03 15.60 -7.73
N TYR A 271 -0.46 14.60 -8.37
CA TYR A 271 0.63 14.74 -9.35
C TYR A 271 0.18 14.16 -10.67
N CYS A 272 0.56 14.80 -11.76
CA CYS A 272 0.32 14.32 -13.12
C CYS A 272 1.52 14.67 -14.00
N ASP A 273 1.95 13.74 -14.85
CA ASP A 273 2.99 14.04 -15.83
C ASP A 273 2.50 15.07 -16.86
N GLN A 274 3.36 16.02 -17.23
CA GLN A 274 2.98 17.08 -18.19
C GLN A 274 2.59 16.55 -19.57
N GLN A 275 3.18 15.43 -19.99
CA GLN A 275 2.86 14.85 -21.30
C GLN A 275 1.49 14.20 -21.28
N THR A 276 1.18 13.41 -20.23
CA THR A 276 -0.12 12.75 -20.08
C THR A 276 -1.24 13.74 -19.76
N TYR A 277 -0.95 14.88 -19.12
CA TYR A 277 -1.93 15.95 -18.87
C TYR A 277 -2.47 16.59 -20.17
N GLY A 278 -1.77 16.43 -21.29
CA GLY A 278 -2.26 16.80 -22.62
C GLY A 278 -3.47 15.97 -23.07
N ASP A 279 -3.68 14.77 -22.51
CA ASP A 279 -4.85 13.95 -22.75
C ASP A 279 -6.08 14.56 -22.06
N ASP A 280 -7.19 14.69 -22.80
CA ASP A 280 -8.41 15.30 -22.29
C ASP A 280 -9.03 14.54 -21.13
N GLN A 281 -8.97 13.21 -21.15
CA GLN A 281 -9.53 12.38 -20.08
C GLN A 281 -8.70 12.50 -18.80
N VAL A 282 -7.38 12.47 -18.89
CA VAL A 282 -6.47 12.66 -17.75
C VAL A 282 -6.70 14.02 -17.12
N ARG A 283 -6.75 15.09 -17.94
CA ARG A 283 -7.00 16.44 -17.46
C ARG A 283 -8.35 16.55 -16.75
N ARG A 284 -9.43 16.01 -17.31
CA ARG A 284 -10.78 16.04 -16.71
C ARG A 284 -10.83 15.31 -15.37
N VAL A 285 -10.17 14.15 -15.23
CA VAL A 285 -10.07 13.42 -13.97
C VAL A 285 -9.27 14.22 -12.95
N HIS A 286 -8.12 14.77 -13.33
CA HIS A 286 -7.31 15.61 -12.45
C HIS A 286 -8.10 16.83 -11.94
N GLU A 287 -8.73 17.57 -12.82
CA GLU A 287 -9.54 18.77 -12.48
C GLU A 287 -10.74 18.40 -11.61
N TRP A 288 -11.32 17.22 -11.82
CA TRP A 288 -12.43 16.73 -10.99
C TRP A 288 -11.96 16.52 -9.54
N PHE A 289 -10.82 15.88 -9.31
CA PHE A 289 -10.29 15.70 -7.95
C PHE A 289 -9.98 17.02 -7.28
N VAL A 290 -9.33 17.95 -7.98
CA VAL A 290 -9.02 19.29 -7.44
C VAL A 290 -10.29 20.07 -7.07
N ARG A 291 -11.35 19.96 -7.84
CA ARG A 291 -12.64 20.59 -7.54
C ARG A 291 -13.36 19.92 -6.38
N GLU A 292 -13.41 18.58 -6.38
CA GLU A 292 -14.16 17.79 -5.40
C GLU A 292 -13.57 17.91 -3.99
N THR A 293 -12.23 17.99 -3.87
CA THR A 293 -11.58 18.17 -2.56
C THR A 293 -11.86 19.55 -2.00
N ARG A 294 -11.85 20.62 -2.81
CA ARG A 294 -12.21 21.97 -2.36
C ARG A 294 -13.65 22.07 -1.83
N MET A 295 -14.56 21.30 -2.41
CA MET A 295 -15.95 21.23 -1.93
C MET A 295 -16.06 20.49 -0.60
N ALA A 296 -15.22 19.47 -0.38
CA ALA A 296 -15.18 18.71 0.86
C ALA A 296 -14.59 19.53 2.03
N ASP A 297 -13.57 20.35 1.77
CA ASP A 297 -12.98 21.26 2.79
C ASP A 297 -13.96 22.36 3.24
N ALA A 298 -14.92 22.71 2.40
CA ALA A 298 -15.89 23.79 2.69
C ALA A 298 -17.15 23.30 3.42
N SER A 299 -17.29 21.99 3.65
CA SER A 299 -18.48 21.33 4.26
C SER A 299 -18.22 20.87 5.67
#